data_bb816ba3df17699b3a9cc2b71374152f
#
_entry.id   bb816ba3df17699b3a9cc2b71374152f
#
_cell.length_a   1.000
_cell.length_b   1.000
_cell.length_c   1.000
_cell.angle_alpha   90.00
_cell.angle_beta   90.00
_cell.angle_gamma   90.00
#
_symmetry.space_group_name_H-M   'P 1'
#
loop_
_entity.id
_entity.type
_entity.pdbx_description
1 polymer ?
#
loop_
_entity_poly.entity_id
_entity_poly.type
_entity_poly.pdbx_seq_one_letter_code
_entity_poly.pdbx_strand_id
1 'polypeptide(L)'
;MLALVALGEVLGMTLWFSATAAAPAISAEYRMDVAARAWLTMAVQGGFVVGTLVTAVTSLADAINARRLFAAGCVLGALFNASIVAAPSSTVIILLRFCTGMSLAWVYPPGMKIAAGWFLDRRGTALGIVVGAVGLGSAFPHLLAWAGAGLPWRFLVGASSVLAFLAAAVVLVTVTDGPYVSASAPFDRHALNVVLRNRATRLAMLGYFGHMWELYAMWTWIAAFAVASLGTGASRTGSLIAFVTIATGAVGCVIAGNWADEWGKARVAGVAMVASAACCVVSPFVFGASLAALAGLAIVWGFTVVADSAQFSALVSDYTPRTHVGTALTLQTSAGFLLTMVSMRLVPPVTEMAGWRWAFVFLAPGPILGAMAMWRLNRIRFTG
;
A
#
# COMPACT_ATOMS: atom_id res chain seq x y z
N MET A 1 -18.86 12.29 6.93
CA MET A 1 -17.97 12.54 5.78
C MET A 1 -16.81 11.57 5.75
N LEU A 2 -16.02 11.41 6.85
CA LEU A 2 -14.88 10.47 6.90
C LEU A 2 -15.24 9.03 6.49
N ALA A 3 -16.36 8.49 6.98
CA ALA A 3 -16.81 7.14 6.63
C ALA A 3 -17.12 6.99 5.12
N LEU A 4 -17.64 8.03 4.47
CA LEU A 4 -17.92 8.02 3.03
C LEU A 4 -16.63 8.06 2.20
N VAL A 5 -15.63 8.86 2.61
CA VAL A 5 -14.32 8.87 1.97
C VAL A 5 -13.63 7.52 2.17
N ALA A 6 -13.64 6.99 3.40
CA ALA A 6 -13.06 5.67 3.70
C ALA A 6 -13.76 4.55 2.88
N LEU A 7 -15.08 4.59 2.74
CA LEU A 7 -15.81 3.64 1.88
C LEU A 7 -15.36 3.77 0.42
N GLY A 8 -15.26 5.00 -0.10
CA GLY A 8 -14.74 5.25 -1.44
C GLY A 8 -13.34 4.66 -1.64
N GLU A 9 -12.43 4.85 -0.66
CA GLU A 9 -11.08 4.26 -0.69
C GLU A 9 -11.11 2.74 -0.67
N VAL A 10 -11.91 2.12 0.23
CA VAL A 10 -12.05 0.64 0.26
C VAL A 10 -12.48 0.12 -1.10
N LEU A 11 -13.52 0.71 -1.69
CA LEU A 11 -14.07 0.26 -2.97
C LEU A 11 -13.09 0.50 -4.13
N GLY A 12 -12.48 1.69 -4.21
CA GLY A 12 -11.55 2.07 -5.28
C GLY A 12 -10.25 1.26 -5.25
N MET A 13 -9.72 1.01 -4.04
CA MET A 13 -8.44 0.31 -3.87
C MET A 13 -8.55 -1.21 -4.08
N THR A 14 -9.75 -1.77 -4.28
CA THR A 14 -9.91 -3.17 -4.73
C THR A 14 -9.19 -3.45 -6.04
N LEU A 15 -8.93 -2.44 -6.87
CA LEU A 15 -8.17 -2.59 -8.10
C LEU A 15 -6.71 -2.97 -7.87
N TRP A 16 -6.12 -2.58 -6.73
CA TRP A 16 -4.67 -2.71 -6.48
C TRP A 16 -4.19 -4.16 -6.58
N PHE A 17 -4.84 -5.06 -5.87
CA PHE A 17 -4.46 -6.48 -5.82
C PHE A 17 -5.41 -7.41 -6.59
N SER A 18 -6.31 -6.88 -7.46
CA SER A 18 -7.28 -7.67 -8.21
C SER A 18 -6.64 -8.79 -9.05
N ALA A 19 -5.64 -8.46 -9.87
CA ALA A 19 -4.92 -9.44 -10.66
C ALA A 19 -3.92 -10.27 -9.82
N THR A 20 -3.41 -9.73 -8.70
CA THR A 20 -2.52 -10.46 -7.80
C THR A 20 -3.26 -11.57 -7.08
N ALA A 21 -4.48 -11.31 -6.60
CA ALA A 21 -5.33 -12.34 -5.99
C ALA A 21 -5.75 -13.41 -7.00
N ALA A 22 -5.85 -13.07 -8.29
CA ALA A 22 -6.13 -13.98 -9.40
C ALA A 22 -4.85 -14.58 -10.04
N ALA A 23 -3.67 -14.22 -9.55
CA ALA A 23 -2.39 -14.55 -10.18
C ALA A 23 -2.18 -16.04 -10.52
N PRO A 24 -2.55 -17.01 -9.66
CA PRO A 24 -2.41 -18.42 -10.02
C PRO A 24 -3.15 -18.79 -11.32
N ALA A 25 -4.40 -18.36 -11.46
CA ALA A 25 -5.23 -18.68 -12.63
C ALA A 25 -4.78 -17.90 -13.87
N ILE A 26 -4.46 -16.61 -13.75
CA ILE A 26 -3.90 -15.79 -14.85
C ILE A 26 -2.59 -16.40 -15.32
N SER A 27 -1.69 -16.78 -14.39
CA SER A 27 -0.39 -17.37 -14.77
C SER A 27 -0.53 -18.71 -15.46
N ALA A 28 -1.49 -19.54 -15.06
CA ALA A 28 -1.76 -20.82 -15.73
C ALA A 28 -2.26 -20.60 -17.17
N GLU A 29 -3.18 -19.65 -17.38
CA GLU A 29 -3.75 -19.37 -18.70
C GLU A 29 -2.74 -18.75 -19.66
N TYR A 30 -1.95 -17.77 -19.16
CA TYR A 30 -0.97 -17.03 -19.99
C TYR A 30 0.46 -17.58 -19.91
N ARG A 31 0.66 -18.74 -19.28
CA ARG A 31 1.96 -19.42 -19.10
C ARG A 31 3.04 -18.51 -18.51
N MET A 32 2.66 -17.73 -17.50
CA MET A 32 3.58 -16.83 -16.80
C MET A 32 4.39 -17.61 -15.77
N ASP A 33 5.71 -17.46 -15.79
CA ASP A 33 6.58 -17.95 -14.74
C ASP A 33 6.45 -17.13 -13.44
N VAL A 34 7.13 -17.53 -12.38
CA VAL A 34 7.07 -16.85 -11.06
C VAL A 34 7.56 -15.41 -11.17
N ALA A 35 8.58 -15.17 -12.00
CA ALA A 35 9.15 -13.86 -12.22
C ALA A 35 8.18 -12.93 -12.96
N ALA A 36 7.51 -13.43 -14.01
CA ALA A 36 6.47 -12.69 -14.75
C ALA A 36 5.25 -12.40 -13.87
N ARG A 37 4.89 -13.32 -12.95
CA ARG A 37 3.79 -13.12 -11.99
C ARG A 37 4.00 -11.88 -11.11
N ALA A 38 5.23 -11.59 -10.69
CA ALA A 38 5.54 -10.40 -9.89
C ALA A 38 5.10 -9.10 -10.60
N TRP A 39 5.15 -9.07 -11.93
CA TRP A 39 4.75 -7.91 -12.72
C TRP A 39 3.25 -7.59 -12.62
N LEU A 40 2.39 -8.52 -12.23
CA LEU A 40 0.97 -8.24 -12.00
C LEU A 40 0.76 -7.20 -10.87
N THR A 41 1.68 -7.13 -9.90
CA THR A 41 1.68 -6.11 -8.85
C THR A 41 2.67 -4.99 -9.15
N MET A 42 3.89 -5.30 -9.58
CA MET A 42 4.94 -4.31 -9.84
C MET A 42 4.51 -3.28 -10.89
N ALA A 43 3.77 -3.69 -11.92
CA ALA A 43 3.26 -2.76 -12.94
C ALA A 43 2.31 -1.71 -12.34
N VAL A 44 1.47 -2.09 -11.37
CA VAL A 44 0.61 -1.13 -10.63
C VAL A 44 1.47 -0.17 -9.83
N GLN A 45 2.51 -0.65 -9.16
CA GLN A 45 3.43 0.20 -8.41
C GLN A 45 4.12 1.22 -9.33
N GLY A 46 4.68 0.75 -10.44
CA GLY A 46 5.32 1.61 -11.44
C GLY A 46 4.36 2.64 -12.03
N GLY A 47 3.15 2.20 -12.37
CA GLY A 47 2.07 3.09 -12.83
C GLY A 47 1.71 4.15 -11.80
N PHE A 48 1.55 3.76 -10.54
CA PHE A 48 1.26 4.67 -9.44
C PHE A 48 2.36 5.72 -9.26
N VAL A 49 3.63 5.33 -9.32
CA VAL A 49 4.77 6.27 -9.26
C VAL A 49 4.68 7.28 -10.41
N VAL A 50 4.51 6.81 -11.65
CA VAL A 50 4.40 7.71 -12.81
C VAL A 50 3.19 8.62 -12.69
N GLY A 51 2.03 8.09 -12.31
CA GLY A 51 0.81 8.87 -12.08
C GLY A 51 0.99 9.93 -11.01
N THR A 52 1.65 9.59 -9.88
CA THR A 52 1.95 10.54 -8.81
C THR A 52 2.89 11.65 -9.26
N LEU A 53 3.97 11.30 -9.98
CA LEU A 53 4.93 12.28 -10.52
C LEU A 53 4.27 13.20 -11.55
N VAL A 54 3.49 12.65 -12.47
CA VAL A 54 2.74 13.46 -13.45
C VAL A 54 1.80 14.42 -12.73
N THR A 55 1.03 13.94 -11.76
CA THR A 55 0.10 14.77 -10.97
C THR A 55 0.83 15.89 -10.22
N ALA A 56 2.00 15.60 -9.64
CA ALA A 56 2.80 16.58 -8.91
C ALA A 56 3.41 17.65 -9.84
N VAL A 57 4.02 17.23 -10.96
CA VAL A 57 4.67 18.15 -11.92
C VAL A 57 3.65 19.04 -12.64
N THR A 58 2.48 18.49 -12.97
CA THR A 58 1.40 19.26 -13.63
C THR A 58 0.50 20.04 -12.66
N SER A 59 0.72 19.92 -11.35
CA SER A 59 -0.16 20.48 -10.31
C SER A 59 -1.63 20.10 -10.50
N LEU A 60 -1.90 18.92 -11.06
CA LEU A 60 -3.24 18.47 -11.43
C LEU A 60 -4.18 18.38 -10.21
N ALA A 61 -3.63 17.99 -9.06
CA ALA A 61 -4.37 17.90 -7.80
C ALA A 61 -4.84 19.26 -7.24
N ASP A 62 -4.32 20.37 -7.76
CA ASP A 62 -4.75 21.74 -7.41
C ASP A 62 -5.61 22.35 -8.50
N ALA A 63 -5.40 21.94 -9.76
CA ALA A 63 -6.21 22.38 -10.90
C ALA A 63 -7.60 21.73 -10.95
N ILE A 64 -7.73 20.51 -10.46
CA ILE A 64 -8.98 19.73 -10.47
C ILE A 64 -9.47 19.50 -9.03
N ASN A 65 -10.78 19.66 -8.84
CA ASN A 65 -11.41 19.33 -7.56
C ASN A 65 -11.11 17.88 -7.15
N ALA A 66 -10.69 17.67 -5.89
CA ALA A 66 -10.21 16.38 -5.39
C ALA A 66 -11.23 15.24 -5.56
N ARG A 67 -12.54 15.52 -5.40
CA ARG A 67 -13.60 14.51 -5.59
C ARG A 67 -13.74 14.09 -7.06
N ARG A 68 -13.61 15.06 -7.99
CA ARG A 68 -13.65 14.77 -9.43
C ARG A 68 -12.43 13.99 -9.87
N LEU A 69 -11.26 14.34 -9.33
CA LEU A 69 -10.02 13.64 -9.61
C LEU A 69 -10.07 12.19 -9.07
N PHE A 70 -10.58 12.01 -7.84
CA PHE A 70 -10.82 10.69 -7.25
C PHE A 70 -11.73 9.83 -8.13
N ALA A 71 -12.87 10.38 -8.53
CA ALA A 71 -13.83 9.65 -9.36
C ALA A 71 -13.27 9.31 -10.75
N ALA A 72 -12.55 10.23 -11.38
CA ALA A 72 -11.86 9.97 -12.64
C ALA A 72 -10.83 8.83 -12.51
N GLY A 73 -10.05 8.83 -11.42
CA GLY A 73 -9.14 7.75 -11.09
C GLY A 73 -9.82 6.39 -10.95
N CYS A 74 -10.94 6.35 -10.22
CA CYS A 74 -11.73 5.13 -10.05
C CYS A 74 -12.31 4.63 -11.39
N VAL A 75 -12.89 5.52 -12.21
CA VAL A 75 -13.47 5.16 -13.50
C VAL A 75 -12.40 4.64 -14.46
N LEU A 76 -11.31 5.38 -14.65
CA LEU A 76 -10.23 4.96 -15.55
C LEU A 76 -9.56 3.68 -15.06
N GLY A 77 -9.29 3.58 -13.75
CA GLY A 77 -8.74 2.37 -13.15
C GLY A 77 -9.65 1.16 -13.34
N ALA A 78 -10.97 1.33 -13.17
CA ALA A 78 -11.94 0.28 -13.41
C ALA A 78 -11.99 -0.18 -14.87
N LEU A 79 -11.94 0.77 -15.82
CA LEU A 79 -11.89 0.47 -17.25
C LEU A 79 -10.63 -0.32 -17.63
N PHE A 80 -9.44 0.15 -17.22
CA PHE A 80 -8.20 -0.57 -17.50
C PHE A 80 -8.17 -1.95 -16.82
N ASN A 81 -8.64 -2.06 -15.59
CA ASN A 81 -8.70 -3.33 -14.88
C ASN A 81 -9.70 -4.30 -15.55
N ALA A 82 -10.89 -3.83 -15.93
CA ALA A 82 -11.88 -4.65 -16.63
C ALA A 82 -11.35 -5.14 -18.00
N SER A 83 -10.59 -4.31 -18.71
CA SER A 83 -10.00 -4.67 -20.01
C SER A 83 -9.01 -5.85 -19.93
N ILE A 84 -8.49 -6.18 -18.74
CA ILE A 84 -7.65 -7.36 -18.52
C ILE A 84 -8.39 -8.65 -18.92
N VAL A 85 -9.70 -8.68 -18.73
CA VAL A 85 -10.55 -9.86 -19.04
C VAL A 85 -10.47 -10.28 -20.51
N ALA A 86 -10.28 -9.32 -21.41
CA ALA A 86 -10.18 -9.52 -22.85
C ALA A 86 -8.74 -9.36 -23.39
N ALA A 87 -7.73 -9.33 -22.50
CA ALA A 87 -6.35 -9.12 -22.93
C ALA A 87 -5.84 -10.31 -23.79
N PRO A 88 -5.20 -10.05 -24.95
CA PRO A 88 -4.72 -11.12 -25.82
C PRO A 88 -3.39 -11.76 -25.35
N SER A 89 -2.67 -11.14 -24.42
CA SER A 89 -1.37 -11.61 -23.96
C SER A 89 -1.03 -11.11 -22.54
N SER A 90 -0.08 -11.76 -21.88
CA SER A 90 0.46 -11.34 -20.59
C SER A 90 1.06 -9.94 -20.62
N THR A 91 1.69 -9.55 -21.74
CA THR A 91 2.25 -8.20 -21.91
C THR A 91 1.15 -7.14 -21.86
N VAL A 92 0.02 -7.37 -22.54
CA VAL A 92 -1.13 -6.45 -22.49
C VAL A 92 -1.72 -6.38 -21.09
N ILE A 93 -1.81 -7.50 -20.36
CA ILE A 93 -2.22 -7.50 -18.95
C ILE A 93 -1.30 -6.59 -18.13
N ILE A 94 0.02 -6.73 -18.26
CA ILE A 94 1.00 -5.92 -17.52
C ILE A 94 0.85 -4.42 -17.86
N LEU A 95 0.66 -4.07 -19.14
CA LEU A 95 0.42 -2.68 -19.55
C LEU A 95 -0.88 -2.12 -18.94
N LEU A 96 -1.97 -2.89 -18.96
CA LEU A 96 -3.25 -2.50 -18.35
C LEU A 96 -3.12 -2.35 -16.83
N ARG A 97 -2.32 -3.20 -16.18
CA ARG A 97 -1.98 -3.06 -14.74
C ARG A 97 -1.21 -1.77 -14.46
N PHE A 98 -0.27 -1.41 -15.35
CA PHE A 98 0.44 -0.13 -15.25
C PHE A 98 -0.53 1.05 -15.37
N CYS A 99 -1.42 1.05 -16.35
CA CYS A 99 -2.45 2.09 -16.51
C CYS A 99 -3.42 2.13 -15.32
N THR A 100 -3.79 0.97 -14.77
CA THR A 100 -4.57 0.89 -13.52
C THR A 100 -3.83 1.61 -12.39
N GLY A 101 -2.53 1.36 -12.22
CA GLY A 101 -1.71 2.01 -11.21
C GLY A 101 -1.63 3.53 -11.39
N MET A 102 -1.44 4.01 -12.62
CA MET A 102 -1.49 5.45 -12.92
C MET A 102 -2.81 6.08 -12.48
N SER A 103 -3.92 5.40 -12.72
CA SER A 103 -5.26 5.87 -12.33
C SER A 103 -5.42 5.90 -10.80
N LEU A 104 -4.85 4.93 -10.07
CA LEU A 104 -4.90 4.89 -8.59
C LEU A 104 -4.11 6.02 -7.92
N ALA A 105 -3.16 6.66 -8.61
CA ALA A 105 -2.53 7.89 -8.14
C ALA A 105 -3.52 9.07 -8.04
N TRP A 106 -4.67 8.96 -8.68
CA TRP A 106 -5.78 9.91 -8.58
C TRP A 106 -6.87 9.46 -7.61
N VAL A 107 -6.68 8.36 -6.90
CA VAL A 107 -7.61 7.86 -5.88
C VAL A 107 -7.06 8.16 -4.49
N TYR A 108 -6.00 7.49 -4.07
CA TYR A 108 -5.48 7.56 -2.71
C TYR A 108 -5.04 8.98 -2.27
N PRO A 109 -4.18 9.72 -2.97
CA PRO A 109 -3.80 11.06 -2.54
C PRO A 109 -4.95 12.07 -2.50
N PRO A 110 -5.89 12.12 -3.48
CA PRO A 110 -7.09 12.95 -3.37
C PRO A 110 -8.00 12.56 -2.21
N GLY A 111 -8.18 11.27 -1.90
CA GLY A 111 -8.94 10.84 -0.74
C GLY A 111 -8.33 11.35 0.58
N MET A 112 -7.01 11.30 0.71
CA MET A 112 -6.29 11.91 1.83
C MET A 112 -6.51 13.43 1.90
N LYS A 113 -6.49 14.14 0.75
CA LYS A 113 -6.73 15.58 0.65
C LYS A 113 -8.14 15.95 1.09
N ILE A 114 -9.15 15.17 0.65
CA ILE A 114 -10.55 15.36 1.07
C ILE A 114 -10.67 15.17 2.58
N ALA A 115 -10.17 14.09 3.15
CA ALA A 115 -10.23 13.83 4.57
C ALA A 115 -9.52 14.94 5.38
N ALA A 116 -8.32 15.33 4.96
CA ALA A 116 -7.58 16.42 5.60
C ALA A 116 -8.31 17.77 5.56
N GLY A 117 -9.15 18.01 4.55
CA GLY A 117 -9.97 19.21 4.42
C GLY A 117 -11.17 19.28 5.38
N TRP A 118 -11.55 18.15 6.00
CA TRP A 118 -12.64 18.10 6.98
C TRP A 118 -12.18 18.18 8.43
N PHE A 119 -10.93 17.81 8.73
CA PHE A 119 -10.44 17.68 10.10
C PHE A 119 -9.17 18.51 10.32
N LEU A 120 -9.25 19.50 11.24
CA LEU A 120 -8.07 20.16 11.84
C LEU A 120 -7.65 19.41 13.09
N ASP A 121 -8.60 19.21 14.01
CA ASP A 121 -8.39 18.42 15.21
C ASP A 121 -8.48 16.92 14.86
N ARG A 122 -7.65 16.10 15.50
CA ARG A 122 -7.57 14.63 15.26
C ARG A 122 -7.29 14.29 13.78
N ARG A 123 -6.59 15.17 13.06
CA ARG A 123 -6.23 14.96 11.65
C ARG A 123 -5.44 13.66 11.46
N GLY A 124 -4.55 13.32 12.42
CA GLY A 124 -3.81 12.06 12.41
C GLY A 124 -4.72 10.82 12.42
N THR A 125 -5.72 10.82 13.28
CA THR A 125 -6.73 9.73 13.33
C THR A 125 -7.53 9.64 12.03
N ALA A 126 -7.97 10.79 11.47
CA ALA A 126 -8.72 10.80 10.22
C ALA A 126 -7.90 10.23 9.05
N LEU A 127 -6.64 10.64 8.93
CA LEU A 127 -5.71 10.12 7.91
C LEU A 127 -5.38 8.65 8.15
N GLY A 128 -5.22 8.22 9.40
CA GLY A 128 -5.04 6.80 9.77
C GLY A 128 -6.22 5.93 9.34
N ILE A 129 -7.45 6.41 9.47
CA ILE A 129 -8.66 5.70 8.99
C ILE A 129 -8.64 5.58 7.46
N VAL A 130 -8.24 6.64 6.73
CA VAL A 130 -8.15 6.58 5.26
C VAL A 130 -7.04 5.61 4.82
N VAL A 131 -5.86 5.63 5.46
CA VAL A 131 -4.77 4.65 5.19
C VAL A 131 -5.22 3.22 5.51
N GLY A 132 -5.94 3.03 6.62
CA GLY A 132 -6.55 1.74 6.96
C GLY A 132 -7.57 1.28 5.89
N ALA A 133 -8.37 2.20 5.36
CA ALA A 133 -9.31 1.92 4.28
C ALA A 133 -8.60 1.51 2.98
N VAL A 134 -7.47 2.14 2.63
CA VAL A 134 -6.60 1.72 1.51
C VAL A 134 -6.12 0.28 1.71
N GLY A 135 -5.65 -0.06 2.91
CA GLY A 135 -5.24 -1.43 3.25
C GLY A 135 -6.40 -2.42 3.12
N LEU A 136 -7.56 -2.10 3.69
CA LEU A 136 -8.75 -2.97 3.62
C LEU A 136 -9.22 -3.16 2.17
N GLY A 137 -9.25 -2.09 1.36
CA GLY A 137 -9.56 -2.16 -0.07
C GLY A 137 -8.58 -3.04 -0.83
N SER A 138 -7.29 -2.92 -0.53
CA SER A 138 -6.23 -3.77 -1.10
C SER A 138 -6.37 -5.24 -0.68
N ALA A 139 -6.90 -5.53 0.52
CA ALA A 139 -7.18 -6.89 0.98
C ALA A 139 -8.38 -7.53 0.26
N PHE A 140 -9.38 -6.73 -0.11
CA PHE A 140 -10.69 -7.20 -0.55
C PHE A 140 -10.66 -8.18 -1.74
N PRO A 141 -9.79 -8.05 -2.76
CA PRO A 141 -9.66 -9.04 -3.83
C PRO A 141 -9.30 -10.44 -3.33
N HIS A 142 -8.54 -10.56 -2.25
CA HIS A 142 -8.23 -11.85 -1.64
C HIS A 142 -9.46 -12.46 -0.95
N LEU A 143 -10.34 -11.63 -0.36
CA LEU A 143 -11.65 -12.07 0.15
C LEU A 143 -12.55 -12.56 -0.98
N LEU A 144 -12.60 -11.84 -2.09
CA LEU A 144 -13.34 -12.26 -3.30
C LEU A 144 -12.80 -13.58 -3.85
N ALA A 145 -11.47 -13.77 -3.87
CA ALA A 145 -10.85 -15.02 -4.30
C ALA A 145 -11.19 -16.19 -3.36
N TRP A 146 -11.26 -15.94 -2.06
CA TRP A 146 -11.66 -16.93 -1.07
C TRP A 146 -13.14 -17.30 -1.19
N ALA A 147 -14.03 -16.30 -1.26
CA ALA A 147 -15.48 -16.49 -1.33
C ALA A 147 -15.92 -17.06 -2.68
N GLY A 148 -15.28 -16.62 -3.76
CA GLY A 148 -15.53 -17.06 -5.13
C GLY A 148 -14.66 -18.24 -5.58
N ALA A 149 -14.18 -19.07 -4.65
CA ALA A 149 -13.36 -20.22 -4.99
C ALA A 149 -14.12 -21.16 -5.96
N GLY A 150 -13.48 -21.42 -7.12
CA GLY A 150 -14.09 -22.16 -8.24
C GLY A 150 -14.70 -21.29 -9.33
N LEU A 151 -14.88 -19.98 -9.11
CA LEU A 151 -15.29 -19.07 -10.16
C LEU A 151 -14.10 -18.68 -11.07
N PRO A 152 -14.34 -18.38 -12.36
CA PRO A 152 -13.32 -17.89 -13.23
C PRO A 152 -12.62 -16.63 -12.66
N TRP A 153 -11.31 -16.51 -12.83
CA TRP A 153 -10.55 -15.33 -12.38
C TRP A 153 -11.09 -14.01 -12.96
N ARG A 154 -11.72 -14.07 -14.12
CA ARG A 154 -12.39 -12.95 -14.78
C ARG A 154 -13.49 -12.34 -13.92
N PHE A 155 -14.20 -13.17 -13.15
CA PHE A 155 -15.20 -12.70 -12.19
C PHE A 155 -14.57 -11.81 -11.11
N LEU A 156 -13.44 -12.21 -10.53
CA LEU A 156 -12.75 -11.45 -9.49
C LEU A 156 -12.29 -10.08 -10.01
N VAL A 157 -11.67 -10.05 -11.20
CA VAL A 157 -11.22 -8.81 -11.84
C VAL A 157 -12.42 -7.91 -12.19
N GLY A 158 -13.48 -8.49 -12.74
CA GLY A 158 -14.73 -7.78 -13.05
C GLY A 158 -15.41 -7.21 -11.80
N ALA A 159 -15.54 -8.01 -10.74
CA ALA A 159 -16.12 -7.57 -9.47
C ALA A 159 -15.33 -6.39 -8.85
N SER A 160 -13.99 -6.46 -8.85
CA SER A 160 -13.14 -5.35 -8.39
C SER A 160 -13.37 -4.08 -9.23
N SER A 161 -13.57 -4.23 -10.55
CA SER A 161 -13.84 -3.08 -11.43
C SER A 161 -15.22 -2.46 -11.15
N VAL A 162 -16.25 -3.27 -10.91
CA VAL A 162 -17.58 -2.78 -10.52
C VAL A 162 -17.51 -2.03 -9.19
N LEU A 163 -16.78 -2.55 -8.20
CA LEU A 163 -16.58 -1.87 -6.91
C LEU A 163 -15.91 -0.51 -7.08
N ALA A 164 -14.92 -0.38 -7.98
CA ALA A 164 -14.29 0.90 -8.26
C ALA A 164 -15.23 1.89 -8.99
N PHE A 165 -16.11 1.44 -9.88
CA PHE A 165 -17.17 2.28 -10.42
C PHE A 165 -18.14 2.76 -9.34
N LEU A 166 -18.50 1.90 -8.41
CA LEU A 166 -19.32 2.28 -7.25
C LEU A 166 -18.59 3.31 -6.37
N ALA A 167 -17.27 3.18 -6.18
CA ALA A 167 -16.46 4.19 -5.47
C ALA A 167 -16.58 5.57 -6.12
N ALA A 168 -16.48 5.65 -7.44
CA ALA A 168 -16.65 6.90 -8.18
C ALA A 168 -18.05 7.50 -7.94
N ALA A 169 -19.09 6.69 -8.03
CA ALA A 169 -20.46 7.14 -7.81
C ALA A 169 -20.67 7.63 -6.37
N VAL A 170 -20.24 6.83 -5.36
CA VAL A 170 -20.34 7.21 -3.95
C VAL A 170 -19.65 8.55 -3.71
N VAL A 171 -18.40 8.73 -4.15
CA VAL A 171 -17.64 9.95 -3.87
C VAL A 171 -18.26 11.16 -4.59
N LEU A 172 -18.70 11.04 -5.84
CA LEU A 172 -19.31 12.15 -6.57
C LEU A 172 -20.64 12.59 -5.97
N VAL A 173 -21.46 11.63 -5.53
CA VAL A 173 -22.84 11.92 -5.08
C VAL A 173 -22.89 12.34 -3.61
N THR A 174 -22.06 11.70 -2.75
CA THR A 174 -22.22 11.84 -1.29
C THR A 174 -21.12 12.62 -0.59
N VAL A 175 -19.93 12.72 -1.18
CA VAL A 175 -18.81 13.42 -0.57
C VAL A 175 -18.83 14.90 -0.98
N THR A 176 -18.59 15.80 -0.02
CA THR A 176 -18.47 17.26 -0.25
C THR A 176 -17.09 17.74 0.18
N ASP A 177 -16.68 18.90 -0.33
CA ASP A 177 -15.41 19.52 0.06
C ASP A 177 -15.49 20.01 1.51
N GLY A 178 -14.42 19.85 2.25
CA GLY A 178 -14.32 20.29 3.64
C GLY A 178 -14.05 21.79 3.76
N PRO A 179 -14.33 22.38 4.94
CA PRO A 179 -14.12 23.83 5.16
C PRO A 179 -12.64 24.22 5.24
N TYR A 180 -11.72 23.27 5.38
CA TYR A 180 -10.29 23.51 5.60
C TYR A 180 -9.42 23.08 4.41
N VAL A 181 -9.98 23.07 3.20
CA VAL A 181 -9.22 22.72 1.99
C VAL A 181 -8.16 23.79 1.76
N SER A 182 -6.91 23.38 1.70
CA SER A 182 -5.77 24.23 1.34
C SER A 182 -5.15 23.78 0.03
N ALA A 183 -4.60 24.74 -0.74
CA ALA A 183 -3.77 24.41 -1.88
C ALA A 183 -2.55 23.62 -1.43
N SER A 184 -2.16 22.63 -2.23
CA SER A 184 -0.93 21.87 -1.98
C SER A 184 0.27 22.76 -2.32
N ALA A 185 1.38 22.59 -1.59
CA ALA A 185 2.62 23.23 -2.01
C ALA A 185 3.06 22.62 -3.35
N PRO A 186 3.35 23.44 -4.38
CA PRO A 186 3.74 22.93 -5.69
C PRO A 186 5.05 22.12 -5.60
N PHE A 187 5.20 21.15 -6.50
CA PHE A 187 6.45 20.42 -6.61
C PHE A 187 7.57 21.36 -7.10
N ASP A 188 8.63 21.48 -6.30
CA ASP A 188 9.80 22.28 -6.64
C ASP A 188 11.06 21.39 -6.68
N ARG A 189 11.59 21.18 -7.88
CA ARG A 189 12.82 20.40 -8.06
C ARG A 189 14.04 21.01 -7.34
N HIS A 190 14.06 22.33 -7.13
CA HIS A 190 15.15 23.00 -6.42
C HIS A 190 15.10 22.75 -4.92
N ALA A 191 13.91 22.45 -4.38
CA ALA A 191 13.72 22.07 -2.99
C ALA A 191 14.32 20.68 -2.63
N LEU A 192 14.61 19.83 -3.62
CA LEU A 192 15.19 18.51 -3.37
C LEU A 192 16.46 18.57 -2.52
N ASN A 193 17.35 19.51 -2.81
CA ASN A 193 18.58 19.70 -2.02
C ASN A 193 18.29 20.12 -0.57
N VAL A 194 17.29 20.96 -0.35
CA VAL A 194 16.89 21.41 0.99
C VAL A 194 16.32 20.23 1.78
N VAL A 195 15.42 19.46 1.17
CA VAL A 195 14.79 18.27 1.75
C VAL A 195 15.86 17.22 2.11
N LEU A 196 16.76 16.93 1.17
CA LEU A 196 17.81 15.90 1.36
C LEU A 196 18.93 16.34 2.31
N ARG A 197 19.13 17.62 2.57
CA ARG A 197 20.10 18.11 3.57
C ARG A 197 19.53 18.09 4.99
N ASN A 198 18.22 18.13 5.16
CA ASN A 198 17.60 18.07 6.49
C ASN A 198 17.75 16.66 7.09
N ARG A 199 18.50 16.56 8.18
CA ARG A 199 18.79 15.28 8.84
C ARG A 199 17.52 14.58 9.36
N ALA A 200 16.60 15.33 9.95
CA ALA A 200 15.38 14.77 10.51
C ALA A 200 14.45 14.24 9.41
N THR A 201 14.27 15.01 8.34
CA THR A 201 13.50 14.58 7.15
C THR A 201 14.10 13.32 6.52
N ARG A 202 15.44 13.25 6.38
CA ARG A 202 16.11 12.03 5.88
C ARG A 202 15.87 10.82 6.76
N LEU A 203 15.92 10.97 8.08
CA LEU A 203 15.66 9.86 9.00
C LEU A 203 14.21 9.38 8.90
N ALA A 204 13.24 10.30 8.77
CA ALA A 204 11.86 9.96 8.53
C ALA A 204 11.66 9.20 7.22
N MET A 205 12.31 9.66 6.13
CA MET A 205 12.30 8.96 4.84
C MET A 205 12.96 7.59 4.90
N LEU A 206 14.07 7.43 5.62
CA LEU A 206 14.73 6.13 5.81
C LEU A 206 13.83 5.14 6.57
N GLY A 207 13.07 5.62 7.56
CA GLY A 207 12.03 4.82 8.19
C GLY A 207 11.01 4.31 7.17
N TYR A 208 10.47 5.23 6.38
CA TYR A 208 9.52 4.88 5.32
C TYR A 208 10.10 3.89 4.29
N PHE A 209 11.34 4.04 3.88
CA PHE A 209 11.97 3.11 2.94
C PHE A 209 12.16 1.71 3.55
N GLY A 210 12.49 1.62 4.85
CA GLY A 210 12.53 0.35 5.56
C GLY A 210 11.18 -0.34 5.61
N HIS A 211 10.11 0.41 5.89
CA HIS A 211 8.73 -0.06 5.82
C HIS A 211 8.35 -0.53 4.40
N MET A 212 8.62 0.27 3.38
CA MET A 212 8.28 -0.05 1.99
C MET A 212 9.05 -1.25 1.45
N TRP A 213 10.29 -1.49 1.91
CA TRP A 213 11.06 -2.68 1.56
C TRP A 213 10.34 -3.97 1.92
N GLU A 214 9.61 -3.98 3.02
CA GLU A 214 8.91 -5.15 3.54
C GLU A 214 7.47 -5.26 3.03
N LEU A 215 6.69 -4.18 3.16
CA LEU A 215 5.23 -4.18 3.07
C LEU A 215 4.69 -4.87 1.82
N TYR A 216 5.00 -4.32 0.65
CA TYR A 216 4.38 -4.82 -0.58
C TYR A 216 4.96 -6.13 -1.07
N ALA A 217 6.19 -6.47 -0.70
CA ALA A 217 6.75 -7.79 -0.95
C ALA A 217 5.99 -8.86 -0.15
N MET A 218 5.75 -8.61 1.14
CA MET A 218 4.96 -9.49 1.98
C MET A 218 3.53 -9.60 1.46
N TRP A 219 2.83 -8.49 1.19
CA TRP A 219 1.46 -8.50 0.69
C TRP A 219 1.31 -9.24 -0.65
N THR A 220 2.27 -9.10 -1.54
CA THR A 220 2.23 -9.74 -2.86
C THR A 220 2.37 -11.25 -2.76
N TRP A 221 3.22 -11.73 -1.84
CA TRP A 221 3.63 -13.13 -1.81
C TRP A 221 3.09 -13.95 -0.64
N ILE A 222 2.38 -13.32 0.34
CA ILE A 222 1.88 -14.03 1.54
C ILE A 222 0.89 -15.15 1.19
N ALA A 223 0.03 -14.96 0.18
CA ALA A 223 -0.87 -16.03 -0.30
C ALA A 223 -0.08 -17.23 -0.83
N ALA A 224 0.96 -16.98 -1.63
CA ALA A 224 1.80 -18.04 -2.19
C ALA A 224 2.64 -18.74 -1.10
N PHE A 225 3.16 -17.99 -0.13
CA PHE A 225 3.83 -18.55 1.04
C PHE A 225 2.90 -19.46 1.85
N ALA A 226 1.66 -19.04 2.08
CA ALA A 226 0.67 -19.84 2.78
C ALA A 226 0.33 -21.13 2.03
N VAL A 227 0.15 -21.05 0.70
CA VAL A 227 -0.08 -22.24 -0.14
C VAL A 227 1.12 -23.19 -0.10
N ALA A 228 2.33 -22.66 -0.22
CA ALA A 228 3.55 -23.48 -0.14
C ALA A 228 3.74 -24.12 1.23
N SER A 229 3.32 -23.44 2.31
CA SER A 229 3.40 -23.95 3.69
C SER A 229 2.38 -25.05 4.00
N LEU A 230 1.14 -24.91 3.46
CA LEU A 230 0.02 -25.81 3.78
C LEU A 230 -0.14 -26.96 2.79
N GLY A 231 0.56 -26.93 1.65
CA GLY A 231 0.51 -27.95 0.60
C GLY A 231 -0.46 -27.63 -0.55
N THR A 232 -0.44 -28.52 -1.55
CA THR A 232 -1.26 -28.41 -2.75
C THR A 232 -2.75 -28.53 -2.41
N GLY A 233 -3.57 -27.64 -2.94
CA GLY A 233 -5.00 -27.56 -2.63
C GLY A 233 -5.38 -26.45 -1.64
N ALA A 234 -4.41 -25.81 -0.99
CA ALA A 234 -4.64 -24.75 0.00
C ALA A 234 -4.89 -23.35 -0.61
N SER A 235 -5.14 -23.21 -1.92
CA SER A 235 -5.31 -21.91 -2.59
C SER A 235 -6.38 -21.03 -1.94
N ARG A 236 -7.51 -21.62 -1.57
CA ARG A 236 -8.59 -20.91 -0.86
C ARG A 236 -8.12 -20.42 0.51
N THR A 237 -7.44 -21.25 1.28
CA THR A 237 -6.87 -20.88 2.58
C THR A 237 -5.78 -19.82 2.44
N GLY A 238 -4.92 -19.92 1.43
CA GLY A 238 -3.91 -18.91 1.12
C GLY A 238 -4.52 -17.53 0.83
N SER A 239 -5.63 -17.48 0.09
CA SER A 239 -6.36 -16.24 -0.15
C SER A 239 -6.94 -15.66 1.15
N LEU A 240 -7.50 -16.50 2.03
CA LEU A 240 -8.01 -16.06 3.32
C LEU A 240 -6.88 -15.53 4.23
N ILE A 241 -5.76 -16.21 4.29
CA ILE A 241 -4.57 -15.75 5.04
C ILE A 241 -4.12 -14.37 4.51
N ALA A 242 -4.03 -14.18 3.19
CA ALA A 242 -3.66 -12.90 2.61
C ALA A 242 -4.69 -11.80 2.97
N PHE A 243 -5.98 -12.09 2.87
CA PHE A 243 -7.02 -11.16 3.29
C PHE A 243 -6.86 -10.77 4.76
N VAL A 244 -6.77 -11.74 5.66
CA VAL A 244 -6.64 -11.49 7.10
C VAL A 244 -5.37 -10.68 7.40
N THR A 245 -4.23 -11.06 6.80
CA THR A 245 -2.96 -10.35 6.97
C THR A 245 -3.09 -8.87 6.59
N ILE A 246 -3.63 -8.58 5.41
CA ILE A 246 -3.70 -7.20 4.91
C ILE A 246 -4.79 -6.42 5.67
N ALA A 247 -5.94 -7.03 5.95
CA ALA A 247 -7.06 -6.38 6.63
C ALA A 247 -6.75 -6.02 8.09
N THR A 248 -5.97 -6.83 8.82
CA THR A 248 -5.56 -6.50 10.19
C THR A 248 -4.66 -5.27 10.25
N GLY A 249 -3.99 -4.92 9.15
CA GLY A 249 -3.25 -3.67 9.01
C GLY A 249 -4.13 -2.43 9.17
N ALA A 250 -5.40 -2.48 8.74
CA ALA A 250 -6.33 -1.37 8.94
C ALA A 250 -6.56 -1.09 10.44
N VAL A 251 -6.68 -2.15 11.25
CA VAL A 251 -6.79 -2.04 12.71
C VAL A 251 -5.48 -1.48 13.29
N GLY A 252 -4.33 -1.96 12.80
CA GLY A 252 -3.01 -1.49 13.18
C GLY A 252 -2.85 0.02 12.95
N CYS A 253 -3.25 0.53 11.78
CA CYS A 253 -3.19 1.96 11.45
C CYS A 253 -3.99 2.82 12.43
N VAL A 254 -5.21 2.42 12.79
CA VAL A 254 -6.09 3.19 13.68
C VAL A 254 -5.51 3.19 15.11
N ILE A 255 -5.09 2.04 15.62
CA ILE A 255 -4.55 1.91 16.98
C ILE A 255 -3.21 2.67 17.08
N ALA A 256 -2.32 2.49 16.11
CA ALA A 256 -1.03 3.16 16.12
C ALA A 256 -1.15 4.68 15.91
N GLY A 257 -2.18 5.14 15.17
CA GLY A 257 -2.51 6.56 15.06
C GLY A 257 -2.79 7.19 16.42
N ASN A 258 -3.64 6.55 17.23
CA ASN A 258 -3.95 7.01 18.60
C ASN A 258 -2.71 6.96 19.52
N TRP A 259 -1.93 5.88 19.47
CA TRP A 259 -0.70 5.77 20.26
C TRP A 259 0.36 6.79 19.86
N ALA A 260 0.41 7.18 18.59
CA ALA A 260 1.36 8.17 18.12
C ALA A 260 1.08 9.58 18.66
N ASP A 261 -0.17 9.90 18.95
CA ASP A 261 -0.55 11.17 19.58
C ASP A 261 -0.08 11.22 21.05
N GLU A 262 -0.02 10.07 21.75
CA GLU A 262 0.39 9.97 23.17
C GLU A 262 1.90 9.72 23.33
N TRP A 263 2.47 8.79 22.56
CA TRP A 263 3.85 8.29 22.76
C TRP A 263 4.85 8.89 21.79
N GLY A 264 4.36 9.61 20.78
CA GLY A 264 5.15 10.21 19.72
C GLY A 264 5.33 9.30 18.49
N LYS A 265 5.18 9.89 17.31
CA LYS A 265 5.14 9.23 16.00
C LYS A 265 6.35 8.34 15.72
N ALA A 266 7.57 8.86 15.98
CA ALA A 266 8.81 8.12 15.72
C ALA A 266 8.97 6.90 16.62
N ARG A 267 8.50 6.98 17.87
CA ARG A 267 8.57 5.87 18.83
C ARG A 267 7.62 4.74 18.42
N VAL A 268 6.37 5.09 18.10
CA VAL A 268 5.35 4.10 17.68
C VAL A 268 5.78 3.42 16.39
N ALA A 269 6.25 4.19 15.39
CA ALA A 269 6.77 3.62 14.15
C ALA A 269 7.96 2.68 14.40
N GLY A 270 8.92 3.08 15.24
CA GLY A 270 10.07 2.24 15.59
C GLY A 270 9.69 0.92 16.25
N VAL A 271 8.71 0.93 17.19
CA VAL A 271 8.21 -0.30 17.84
C VAL A 271 7.50 -1.20 16.85
N ALA A 272 6.63 -0.65 16.01
CA ALA A 272 5.92 -1.41 14.98
C ALA A 272 6.90 -2.09 14.00
N MET A 273 7.94 -1.37 13.56
CA MET A 273 8.99 -1.91 12.69
C MET A 273 9.79 -3.04 13.34
N VAL A 274 10.11 -2.95 14.63
CA VAL A 274 10.80 -4.05 15.35
C VAL A 274 9.93 -5.29 15.41
N ALA A 275 8.65 -5.12 15.71
CA ALA A 275 7.71 -6.24 15.76
C ALA A 275 7.51 -6.87 14.36
N SER A 276 7.45 -6.04 13.30
CA SER A 276 7.35 -6.52 11.92
C SER A 276 8.63 -7.25 11.48
N ALA A 277 9.82 -6.71 11.79
CA ALA A 277 11.09 -7.40 11.54
C ALA A 277 11.16 -8.76 12.24
N ALA A 278 10.66 -8.86 13.48
CA ALA A 278 10.58 -10.12 14.19
C ALA A 278 9.69 -11.13 13.45
N CYS A 279 8.57 -10.69 12.85
CA CYS A 279 7.72 -11.56 12.03
C CYS A 279 8.46 -12.10 10.80
N CYS A 280 9.29 -11.26 10.12
CA CYS A 280 10.15 -11.74 9.03
C CYS A 280 11.08 -12.87 9.48
N VAL A 281 11.73 -12.71 10.64
CA VAL A 281 12.68 -13.69 11.19
C VAL A 281 11.97 -14.95 11.70
N VAL A 282 10.75 -14.83 12.22
CA VAL A 282 9.95 -15.95 12.73
C VAL A 282 9.29 -16.74 11.60
N SER A 283 9.06 -16.16 10.43
CA SER A 283 8.34 -16.80 9.32
C SER A 283 8.85 -18.19 8.92
N PRO A 284 10.18 -18.50 8.90
CA PRO A 284 10.67 -19.85 8.60
C PRO A 284 10.27 -20.92 9.62
N PHE A 285 10.09 -20.53 10.87
CA PHE A 285 9.75 -21.48 11.96
C PHE A 285 8.26 -21.83 11.96
N VAL A 286 7.44 -20.97 11.36
CA VAL A 286 6.00 -21.19 11.19
C VAL A 286 5.69 -21.93 9.88
N PHE A 287 6.62 -21.93 8.93
CA PHE A 287 6.47 -22.62 7.65
C PHE A 287 6.36 -24.13 7.83
N GLY A 288 5.28 -24.73 7.34
CA GLY A 288 4.96 -26.15 7.52
C GLY A 288 4.39 -26.51 8.89
N ALA A 289 4.16 -25.52 9.76
CA ALA A 289 3.48 -25.70 11.04
C ALA A 289 1.94 -25.73 10.87
N SER A 290 1.20 -25.68 11.98
CA SER A 290 -0.25 -25.70 11.94
C SER A 290 -0.83 -24.42 11.30
N LEU A 291 -2.06 -24.54 10.75
CA LEU A 291 -2.81 -23.38 10.25
C LEU A 291 -2.97 -22.30 11.32
N ALA A 292 -3.14 -22.66 12.59
CA ALA A 292 -3.27 -21.71 13.70
C ALA A 292 -2.00 -20.91 13.91
N ALA A 293 -0.82 -21.54 13.82
CA ALA A 293 0.47 -20.83 13.93
C ALA A 293 0.66 -19.85 12.75
N LEU A 294 0.35 -20.29 11.53
CA LEU A 294 0.43 -19.45 10.35
C LEU A 294 -0.54 -18.27 10.43
N ALA A 295 -1.78 -18.49 10.85
CA ALA A 295 -2.78 -17.44 11.03
C ALA A 295 -2.36 -16.47 12.15
N GLY A 296 -1.81 -16.95 13.25
CA GLY A 296 -1.27 -16.11 14.32
C GLY A 296 -0.16 -15.19 13.84
N LEU A 297 0.82 -15.73 13.10
CA LEU A 297 1.86 -14.90 12.46
C LEU A 297 1.23 -13.88 11.49
N ALA A 298 0.30 -14.30 10.64
CA ALA A 298 -0.37 -13.47 9.65
C ALA A 298 -1.09 -12.27 10.28
N ILE A 299 -1.80 -12.48 11.39
CA ILE A 299 -2.50 -11.43 12.14
C ILE A 299 -1.50 -10.44 12.76
N VAL A 300 -0.50 -10.94 13.48
CA VAL A 300 0.51 -10.09 14.13
C VAL A 300 1.30 -9.30 13.12
N TRP A 301 1.74 -9.96 12.04
CA TRP A 301 2.52 -9.31 11.00
C TRP A 301 1.70 -8.27 10.24
N GLY A 302 0.48 -8.63 9.82
CA GLY A 302 -0.44 -7.72 9.15
C GLY A 302 -0.72 -6.46 9.98
N PHE A 303 -0.95 -6.63 11.29
CA PHE A 303 -1.14 -5.52 12.21
C PHE A 303 0.09 -4.61 12.30
N THR A 304 1.29 -5.19 12.46
CA THR A 304 2.51 -4.43 12.75
C THR A 304 3.12 -3.78 11.53
N VAL A 305 3.05 -4.43 10.34
CA VAL A 305 3.68 -3.96 9.10
C VAL A 305 3.07 -2.68 8.54
N VAL A 306 1.84 -2.32 8.91
CA VAL A 306 1.15 -1.10 8.43
C VAL A 306 0.96 -0.06 9.54
N ALA A 307 1.12 -0.45 10.80
CA ALA A 307 0.89 0.41 11.96
C ALA A 307 1.75 1.70 11.95
N ASP A 308 2.92 1.65 11.32
CA ASP A 308 3.86 2.76 11.16
C ASP A 308 3.58 3.66 9.95
N SER A 309 2.78 3.21 8.99
CA SER A 309 2.64 3.83 7.66
C SER A 309 2.24 5.31 7.68
N ALA A 310 1.20 5.66 8.44
CA ALA A 310 0.72 7.04 8.54
C ALA A 310 1.74 7.97 9.24
N GLN A 311 2.58 7.40 10.12
CA GLN A 311 3.53 8.16 10.92
C GLN A 311 4.67 8.74 10.07
N PHE A 312 5.11 8.05 9.02
CA PHE A 312 6.22 8.52 8.18
C PHE A 312 5.87 9.78 7.42
N SER A 313 4.68 9.83 6.79
CA SER A 313 4.23 11.03 6.06
C SER A 313 4.01 12.20 7.01
N ALA A 314 3.51 11.94 8.23
CA ALA A 314 3.37 12.95 9.25
C ALA A 314 4.75 13.49 9.72
N LEU A 315 5.72 12.60 10.00
CA LEU A 315 7.08 12.98 10.39
C LEU A 315 7.79 13.79 9.30
N VAL A 316 7.69 13.37 8.04
CA VAL A 316 8.26 14.16 6.92
C VAL A 316 7.62 15.54 6.86
N SER A 317 6.32 15.63 7.06
CA SER A 317 5.62 16.93 7.07
C SER A 317 6.03 17.81 8.26
N ASP A 318 6.24 17.21 9.44
CA ASP A 318 6.63 17.93 10.66
C ASP A 318 8.05 18.52 10.57
N TYR A 319 8.98 17.79 9.92
CA TYR A 319 10.41 18.19 9.85
C TYR A 319 10.81 18.89 8.57
N THR A 320 9.90 19.02 7.60
CA THR A 320 10.18 19.71 6.33
C THR A 320 9.57 21.11 6.36
N PRO A 321 10.28 22.16 5.87
CA PRO A 321 9.70 23.48 5.73
C PRO A 321 8.38 23.43 4.94
N ARG A 322 7.36 24.17 5.40
CA ARG A 322 5.99 24.11 4.84
C ARG A 322 5.93 24.28 3.32
N THR A 323 6.79 25.12 2.77
CA THR A 323 6.92 25.37 1.31
C THR A 323 7.42 24.18 0.52
N HIS A 324 8.06 23.17 1.17
CA HIS A 324 8.70 22.04 0.51
C HIS A 324 8.08 20.69 0.89
N VAL A 325 7.04 20.67 1.74
CA VAL A 325 6.38 19.42 2.20
C VAL A 325 5.84 18.61 1.02
N GLY A 326 5.20 19.25 0.04
CA GLY A 326 4.68 18.57 -1.15
C GLY A 326 5.78 17.84 -1.92
N THR A 327 6.92 18.49 -2.14
CA THR A 327 8.09 17.89 -2.80
C THR A 327 8.67 16.74 -2.00
N ALA A 328 8.78 16.90 -0.67
CA ALA A 328 9.30 15.86 0.22
C ALA A 328 8.43 14.61 0.23
N LEU A 329 7.10 14.77 0.32
CA LEU A 329 6.16 13.66 0.29
C LEU A 329 6.13 12.96 -1.07
N THR A 330 6.20 13.71 -2.17
CA THR A 330 6.27 13.14 -3.53
C THR A 330 7.55 12.30 -3.70
N LEU A 331 8.69 12.85 -3.26
CA LEU A 331 9.98 12.13 -3.29
C LEU A 331 9.92 10.86 -2.45
N GLN A 332 9.46 10.97 -1.19
CA GLN A 332 9.31 9.85 -0.28
C GLN A 332 8.46 8.75 -0.89
N THR A 333 7.26 9.11 -1.35
CA THR A 333 6.30 8.15 -1.91
C THR A 333 6.85 7.49 -3.17
N SER A 334 7.33 8.27 -4.14
CA SER A 334 7.85 7.72 -5.39
C SER A 334 9.03 6.79 -5.18
N ALA A 335 10.01 7.21 -4.36
CA ALA A 335 11.18 6.39 -4.07
C ALA A 335 10.81 5.12 -3.29
N GLY A 336 9.88 5.22 -2.33
CA GLY A 336 9.39 4.07 -1.58
C GLY A 336 8.68 3.05 -2.47
N PHE A 337 7.78 3.49 -3.34
CA PHE A 337 7.10 2.57 -4.26
C PHE A 337 8.07 1.93 -5.29
N LEU A 338 9.06 2.66 -5.78
CA LEU A 338 10.12 2.05 -6.61
C LEU A 338 10.92 0.99 -5.83
N LEU A 339 11.20 1.24 -4.55
CA LEU A 339 11.91 0.28 -3.69
C LEU A 339 11.08 -1.00 -3.48
N THR A 340 9.75 -0.90 -3.41
CA THR A 340 8.88 -2.08 -3.31
C THR A 340 8.98 -2.99 -4.52
N MET A 341 9.20 -2.43 -5.72
CA MET A 341 9.38 -3.24 -6.93
C MET A 341 10.65 -4.08 -6.84
N VAL A 342 11.71 -3.53 -6.24
CA VAL A 342 12.97 -4.27 -6.01
C VAL A 342 12.73 -5.42 -5.06
N SER A 343 12.15 -5.18 -3.88
CA SER A 343 11.91 -6.23 -2.88
C SER A 343 10.95 -7.31 -3.39
N MET A 344 9.87 -6.95 -4.07
CA MET A 344 8.95 -7.91 -4.69
C MET A 344 9.65 -8.79 -5.74
N ARG A 345 10.55 -8.21 -6.55
CA ARG A 345 11.29 -8.91 -7.60
C ARG A 345 12.34 -9.87 -7.06
N LEU A 346 12.83 -9.63 -5.83
CA LEU A 346 13.81 -10.48 -5.17
C LEU A 346 13.20 -11.75 -4.54
N VAL A 347 11.90 -11.80 -4.27
CA VAL A 347 11.27 -12.99 -3.68
C VAL A 347 11.40 -14.25 -4.55
N PRO A 348 11.10 -14.23 -5.88
CA PRO A 348 11.26 -15.40 -6.73
C PRO A 348 12.67 -16.02 -6.67
N PRO A 349 13.78 -15.30 -6.93
CA PRO A 349 15.11 -15.93 -6.85
C PRO A 349 15.46 -16.43 -5.45
N VAL A 350 15.00 -15.77 -4.37
CA VAL A 350 15.18 -16.29 -3.01
C VAL A 350 14.44 -17.60 -2.82
N THR A 351 13.21 -17.72 -3.34
CA THR A 351 12.45 -18.98 -3.24
C THR A 351 13.03 -20.10 -4.10
N GLU A 352 13.64 -19.79 -5.24
CA GLU A 352 14.34 -20.75 -6.09
C GLU A 352 15.62 -21.28 -5.43
N MET A 353 16.39 -20.38 -4.77
CA MET A 353 17.66 -20.73 -4.14
C MET A 353 17.50 -21.40 -2.78
N ALA A 354 16.61 -20.90 -1.94
CA ALA A 354 16.49 -21.29 -0.52
C ALA A 354 15.13 -21.91 -0.16
N GLY A 355 14.17 -21.93 -1.09
CA GLY A 355 12.82 -22.43 -0.85
C GLY A 355 11.90 -21.40 -0.18
N TRP A 356 10.59 -21.66 -0.24
CA TRP A 356 9.55 -20.79 0.32
C TRP A 356 9.71 -20.53 1.82
N ARG A 357 10.26 -21.50 2.56
CA ARG A 357 10.52 -21.34 4.01
C ARG A 357 11.28 -20.06 4.32
N TRP A 358 12.24 -19.67 3.50
CA TRP A 358 13.14 -18.54 3.71
C TRP A 358 12.75 -17.29 2.92
N ALA A 359 11.58 -17.33 2.25
CA ALA A 359 11.12 -16.30 1.32
C ALA A 359 11.09 -14.88 1.87
N PHE A 360 10.91 -14.72 3.18
CA PHE A 360 10.71 -13.39 3.79
C PHE A 360 11.83 -12.95 4.73
N VAL A 361 12.79 -13.79 5.06
CA VAL A 361 13.88 -13.42 5.99
C VAL A 361 14.71 -12.24 5.46
N PHE A 362 14.93 -12.18 4.15
CA PHE A 362 15.70 -11.09 3.53
C PHE A 362 14.98 -9.73 3.59
N LEU A 363 13.72 -9.71 3.98
CA LEU A 363 12.98 -8.46 4.20
C LEU A 363 13.31 -7.80 5.55
N ALA A 364 13.74 -8.59 6.56
CA ALA A 364 14.01 -8.11 7.91
C ALA A 364 14.99 -6.91 8.01
N PRO A 365 16.06 -6.80 7.19
CA PRO A 365 16.95 -5.64 7.21
C PRO A 365 16.22 -4.30 7.00
N GLY A 366 15.17 -4.26 6.16
CA GLY A 366 14.40 -3.04 5.92
C GLY A 366 13.82 -2.43 7.19
N PRO A 367 12.89 -3.11 7.88
CA PRO A 367 12.31 -2.59 9.12
C PRO A 367 13.33 -2.45 10.26
N ILE A 368 14.40 -3.26 10.31
CA ILE A 368 15.48 -3.06 11.30
C ILE A 368 16.17 -1.71 11.09
N LEU A 369 16.60 -1.41 9.87
CA LEU A 369 17.25 -0.13 9.54
C LEU A 369 16.29 1.04 9.72
N GLY A 370 15.02 0.85 9.35
CA GLY A 370 13.97 1.83 9.57
C GLY A 370 13.74 2.13 11.07
N ALA A 371 13.66 1.11 11.92
CA ALA A 371 13.54 1.26 13.37
C ALA A 371 14.74 2.02 13.95
N MET A 372 15.96 1.71 13.49
CA MET A 372 17.16 2.45 13.89
C MET A 372 17.08 3.93 13.50
N ALA A 373 16.55 4.22 12.30
CA ALA A 373 16.33 5.59 11.86
C ALA A 373 15.31 6.31 12.76
N MET A 374 14.21 5.65 13.13
CA MET A 374 13.18 6.19 14.02
C MET A 374 13.71 6.47 15.42
N TRP A 375 14.52 5.58 15.99
CA TRP A 375 15.15 5.82 17.29
C TRP A 375 16.14 6.97 17.26
N ARG A 376 16.91 7.13 16.17
CA ARG A 376 17.79 8.29 15.99
C ARG A 376 16.98 9.58 15.85
N LEU A 377 15.85 9.54 15.12
CA LEU A 377 14.95 10.68 14.93
C LEU A 377 14.33 11.10 16.29
N ASN A 378 13.89 10.13 17.10
CA ASN A 378 13.28 10.40 18.40
C ASN A 378 14.24 11.09 19.41
N ARG A 379 15.57 11.02 19.17
CA ARG A 379 16.60 11.72 19.97
C ARG A 379 16.84 13.16 19.51
N ILE A 380 16.36 13.54 18.34
CA ILE A 380 16.45 14.91 17.83
C ILE A 380 15.36 15.71 18.54
N ARG A 381 15.75 16.63 19.45
CA ARG A 381 14.79 17.55 20.07
C ARG A 381 14.21 18.48 19.00
N PHE A 382 12.91 18.64 19.04
CA PHE A 382 12.22 19.67 18.26
C PHE A 382 12.76 21.03 18.73
N THR A 383 13.57 21.71 17.91
CA THR A 383 13.87 23.13 18.04
C THR A 383 12.86 23.83 17.13
N GLY A 384 11.64 23.98 17.63
CA GLY A 384 10.56 24.73 16.98
C GLY A 384 10.70 26.21 17.22
#